data_3083d6b897d90a7920449e6c13830e0a
#
_entry.id   3083d6b897d90a7920449e6c13830e0a
#
_cell.length_a   1.000
_cell.length_b   1.000
_cell.length_c   1.000
_cell.angle_alpha   90.00
_cell.angle_beta   90.00
_cell.angle_gamma   90.00
#
_symmetry.space_group_name_H-M   'P 1'
#
loop_
_entity.id
_entity.type
_entity.pdbx_description
1 polymer ?
#
loop_
_entity_poly.entity_id
_entity_poly.type
_entity_poly.pdbx_seq_one_letter_code
_entity_poly.pdbx_strand_id
1 'polypeptide(L)'
;MFTNEPINLRNLIPSEHLIEHRMDRYMEIQMKIGFGNKFVVVVEMDTKYECLTDTGVVMVISKDTYNGKRLLITTYVGTIDKANAMFRSSGYPKLPSFVSTAILKANKKRIGG
;
A
#
# COMPACT_ATOMS: atom_id res chain seq x y z
N MET A 1 -4.68 11.41 8.32
CA MET A 1 -3.35 11.79 8.83
C MET A 1 -2.28 11.11 8.02
N PHE A 2 -1.26 11.84 7.62
CA PHE A 2 -0.16 11.30 6.84
C PHE A 2 0.93 10.81 7.79
N THR A 3 0.97 9.48 7.96
CA THR A 3 1.95 8.89 8.86
C THR A 3 2.30 7.49 8.40
N ASN A 4 3.53 7.09 8.65
CA ASN A 4 3.96 5.71 8.47
C ASN A 4 4.29 5.06 9.81
N GLU A 5 3.99 5.72 10.91
CA GLU A 5 4.12 5.13 12.23
C GLU A 5 2.80 4.48 12.63
N PRO A 6 2.87 3.37 13.31
CA PRO A 6 4.03 2.61 13.76
C PRO A 6 4.62 1.68 12.71
N ILE A 7 4.29 1.85 11.45
CA ILE A 7 4.66 0.93 10.39
C ILE A 7 5.86 1.47 9.63
N ASN A 8 6.88 0.66 9.48
CA ASN A 8 8.08 1.01 8.73
C ASN A 8 8.10 0.20 7.44
N LEU A 9 8.08 0.90 6.31
CA LEU A 9 8.12 0.28 4.98
C LEU A 9 9.31 -0.67 4.79
N ARG A 10 10.41 -0.41 5.47
CA ARG A 10 11.64 -1.18 5.29
C ARG A 10 11.69 -2.44 6.14
N ASN A 11 10.79 -2.57 7.11
CA ASN A 11 10.75 -3.70 8.03
C ASN A 11 9.58 -4.63 7.76
N LEU A 12 9.33 -4.90 6.48
CA LEU A 12 8.25 -5.78 6.06
C LEU A 12 8.82 -7.07 5.47
N ILE A 13 8.13 -8.16 5.75
CA ILE A 13 8.46 -9.47 5.19
C ILE A 13 7.26 -9.91 4.36
N PRO A 14 7.44 -10.28 3.07
CA PRO A 14 6.32 -10.81 2.28
C PRO A 14 5.73 -12.04 2.96
N SER A 15 4.40 -12.11 3.03
CA SER A 15 3.73 -13.26 3.61
C SER A 15 3.88 -14.47 2.70
N GLU A 16 3.68 -15.65 3.28
CA GLU A 16 3.69 -16.89 2.52
C GLU A 16 2.65 -16.89 1.40
N HIS A 17 1.45 -16.38 1.70
CA HIS A 17 0.39 -16.25 0.70
C HIS A 17 0.82 -15.35 -0.47
N LEU A 18 1.47 -14.23 -0.16
CA LEU A 18 1.94 -13.30 -1.19
C LEU A 18 2.99 -13.96 -2.08
N ILE A 19 3.93 -14.67 -1.47
CA ILE A 19 4.99 -15.37 -2.20
C ILE A 19 4.40 -16.46 -3.10
N GLU A 20 3.47 -17.25 -2.59
CA GLU A 20 2.93 -18.40 -3.32
C GLU A 20 1.94 -18.00 -4.42
N HIS A 21 1.14 -16.95 -4.21
CA HIS A 21 0.01 -16.65 -5.10
C HIS A 21 0.08 -15.32 -5.81
N ARG A 22 0.95 -14.41 -5.39
CA ARG A 22 0.99 -13.04 -5.94
C ARG A 22 2.41 -12.53 -6.15
N MET A 23 3.37 -13.42 -6.27
CA MET A 23 4.77 -13.01 -6.44
C MET A 23 4.97 -12.16 -7.69
N ASP A 24 4.32 -12.53 -8.79
CA ASP A 24 4.43 -11.78 -10.05
C ASP A 24 4.02 -10.32 -9.86
N ARG A 25 2.90 -10.12 -9.17
CA ARG A 25 2.39 -8.78 -8.89
C ARG A 25 3.31 -8.01 -7.96
N TYR A 26 3.82 -8.68 -6.93
CA TYR A 26 4.75 -8.07 -5.99
C TYR A 26 6.02 -7.60 -6.72
N MET A 27 6.58 -8.45 -7.55
CA MET A 27 7.78 -8.13 -8.32
C MET A 27 7.52 -7.01 -9.34
N GLU A 28 6.38 -7.05 -9.99
CA GLU A 28 6.00 -6.01 -10.95
C GLU A 28 5.92 -4.65 -10.27
N ILE A 29 5.28 -4.60 -9.11
CA ILE A 29 5.17 -3.35 -8.35
C ILE A 29 6.56 -2.88 -7.94
N GLN A 30 7.37 -3.77 -7.39
CA GLN A 30 8.71 -3.44 -6.93
C GLN A 30 9.58 -2.88 -8.03
N MET A 31 9.52 -3.47 -9.22
CA MET A 31 10.41 -3.12 -10.32
C MET A 31 9.92 -1.96 -11.17
N LYS A 32 8.61 -1.85 -11.37
CA LYS A 32 8.05 -0.83 -12.28
C LYS A 32 7.53 0.41 -11.59
N ILE A 33 7.04 0.28 -10.37
CA ILE A 33 6.36 1.37 -9.68
C ILE A 33 7.16 1.81 -8.45
N GLY A 34 7.57 0.85 -7.64
CA GLY A 34 8.20 1.10 -6.37
C GLY A 34 7.19 1.31 -5.26
N PHE A 35 7.59 0.98 -4.04
CA PHE A 35 6.71 1.15 -2.87
C PHE A 35 6.77 2.54 -2.27
N GLY A 36 7.65 3.40 -2.78
CA GLY A 36 7.74 4.77 -2.31
C GLY A 36 8.45 4.90 -0.97
N ASN A 37 8.26 6.06 -0.35
CA ASN A 37 8.98 6.41 0.88
C ASN A 37 8.10 6.54 2.10
N LYS A 38 6.78 6.64 1.92
CA LYS A 38 5.86 6.86 3.05
C LYS A 38 4.47 6.38 2.71
N PHE A 39 3.68 6.18 3.74
CA PHE A 39 2.24 5.96 3.60
C PHE A 39 1.53 7.30 3.66
N VAL A 40 0.63 7.54 2.73
CA VAL A 40 -0.17 8.77 2.71
C VAL A 40 -1.46 8.60 3.51
N VAL A 41 -1.91 7.38 3.70
CA VAL A 41 -3.04 7.07 4.59
C VAL A 41 -2.90 5.65 5.10
N VAL A 42 -3.27 5.45 6.36
CA VAL A 42 -3.27 4.14 7.01
C VAL A 42 -4.65 3.94 7.63
N VAL A 43 -5.30 2.84 7.25
CA VAL A 43 -6.60 2.46 7.81
C VAL A 43 -6.38 1.29 8.73
N GLU A 44 -6.69 1.46 9.99
CA GLU A 44 -6.56 0.40 10.98
C GLU A 44 -7.79 -0.51 10.93
N MET A 45 -7.54 -1.80 10.85
CA MET A 45 -8.57 -2.84 10.91
C MET A 45 -8.28 -3.74 12.11
N ASP A 46 -9.11 -4.75 12.35
CA ASP A 46 -8.97 -5.58 13.57
C ASP A 46 -7.60 -6.25 13.68
N THR A 47 -7.13 -6.88 12.62
CA THR A 47 -5.90 -7.68 12.65
C THR A 47 -4.81 -7.14 11.74
N LYS A 48 -5.09 -6.09 10.98
CA LYS A 48 -4.18 -5.60 9.94
C LYS A 48 -4.34 -4.10 9.73
N TYR A 49 -3.38 -3.53 9.03
CA TYR A 49 -3.44 -2.17 8.52
C TYR A 49 -3.56 -2.20 7.01
N GLU A 50 -4.40 -1.35 6.46
CA GLU A 50 -4.49 -1.15 5.02
C GLU A 50 -3.87 0.21 4.72
N CYS A 51 -2.79 0.22 3.96
CA CYS A 51 -1.97 1.41 3.76
C CYS A 51 -1.89 1.78 2.30
N LEU A 52 -1.87 3.07 2.00
CA LEU A 52 -1.66 3.57 0.65
C LEU A 52 -0.34 4.32 0.63
N THR A 53 0.54 3.96 -0.30
CA THR A 53 1.84 4.61 -0.43
C THR A 53 1.76 5.87 -1.27
N ASP A 54 2.82 6.67 -1.23
CA ASP A 54 2.94 7.87 -2.06
C ASP A 54 3.13 7.58 -3.54
N THR A 55 3.30 6.32 -3.91
CA THR A 55 3.36 5.89 -5.31
C THR A 55 2.04 5.28 -5.81
N GLY A 56 1.00 5.29 -4.98
CA GLY A 56 -0.32 4.80 -5.37
C GLY A 56 -0.52 3.30 -5.19
N VAL A 57 0.29 2.67 -4.35
CA VAL A 57 0.23 1.23 -4.09
C VAL A 57 -0.44 0.97 -2.75
N VAL A 58 -1.35 0.00 -2.72
CA VAL A 58 -1.98 -0.44 -1.48
C VAL A 58 -1.15 -1.57 -0.89
N MET A 59 -0.87 -1.49 0.41
CA MET A 59 -0.15 -2.52 1.14
C MET A 59 -0.98 -2.92 2.35
N VAL A 60 -1.29 -4.21 2.47
CA VAL A 60 -2.02 -4.76 3.62
C VAL A 60 -0.98 -5.40 4.53
N ILE A 61 -0.89 -4.92 5.76
CA ILE A 61 0.22 -5.22 6.67
C ILE A 61 -0.33 -5.76 7.98
N SER A 62 0.29 -6.79 8.53
CA SER A 62 -0.13 -7.38 9.80
C SER A 62 0.08 -6.41 10.97
N LYS A 63 -0.81 -6.48 11.97
CA LYS A 63 -0.60 -5.78 13.23
C LYS A 63 0.45 -6.46 14.09
N ASP A 64 0.48 -7.79 14.06
CA ASP A 64 1.45 -8.57 14.82
C ASP A 64 2.82 -8.48 14.15
N THR A 65 3.86 -8.61 14.98
CA THR A 65 5.22 -8.63 14.48
C THR A 65 5.81 -10.03 14.62
N TYR A 66 6.71 -10.34 13.70
CA TYR A 66 7.42 -11.62 13.66
C TYR A 66 8.91 -11.31 13.60
N ASN A 67 9.62 -11.57 14.68
CA ASN A 67 11.03 -11.22 14.81
C ASN A 67 11.27 -9.72 14.61
N GLY A 68 10.37 -8.90 15.17
CA GLY A 68 10.48 -7.45 15.06
C GLY A 68 10.03 -6.86 13.74
N LYS A 69 9.53 -7.69 12.82
CA LYS A 69 9.06 -7.25 11.50
C LYS A 69 7.60 -7.59 11.31
N ARG A 70 6.90 -6.79 10.50
CA ARG A 70 5.50 -7.04 10.17
C ARG A 70 5.43 -7.76 8.83
N LEU A 71 4.37 -8.55 8.65
CA LEU A 71 4.14 -9.23 7.38
C LEU A 71 3.45 -8.30 6.39
N LEU A 72 3.95 -8.27 5.16
CA LEU A 72 3.21 -7.73 4.04
C LEU A 72 2.29 -8.83 3.54
N ILE A 73 1.02 -8.73 3.92
CA ILE A 73 0.02 -9.79 3.64
C ILE A 73 -0.28 -9.82 2.15
N THR A 74 -0.53 -8.66 1.56
CA THR A 74 -0.72 -8.52 0.13
C THR A 74 -0.45 -7.09 -0.30
N THR A 75 -0.28 -6.90 -1.61
CA THR A 75 -0.08 -5.57 -2.17
C THR A 75 -0.66 -5.55 -3.59
N TYR A 76 -1.15 -4.38 -4.00
CA TYR A 76 -1.69 -4.18 -5.33
C TYR A 76 -1.70 -2.69 -5.65
N VAL A 77 -1.77 -2.38 -6.95
CA VAL A 77 -1.86 -0.98 -7.38
C VAL A 77 -3.24 -0.46 -7.00
N GLY A 78 -3.28 0.71 -6.37
CA GLY A 78 -4.53 1.31 -5.93
C GLY A 78 -5.41 1.78 -7.09
N THR A 79 -6.69 1.98 -6.76
CA THR A 79 -7.64 2.62 -7.66
C THR A 79 -8.12 3.91 -7.02
N ILE A 80 -8.69 4.80 -7.82
CA ILE A 80 -9.26 6.05 -7.29
C ILE A 80 -10.38 5.74 -6.30
N ASP A 81 -11.24 4.76 -6.62
CA ASP A 81 -12.33 4.37 -5.72
C ASP A 81 -11.83 3.85 -4.39
N LYS A 82 -10.80 2.99 -4.42
CA LYS A 82 -10.21 2.44 -3.21
C LYS A 82 -9.58 3.54 -2.37
N ALA A 83 -8.83 4.45 -3.00
CA ALA A 83 -8.19 5.56 -2.30
C ALA A 83 -9.22 6.49 -1.67
N ASN A 84 -10.31 6.78 -2.38
CA ASN A 84 -11.40 7.59 -1.84
C ASN A 84 -11.98 6.93 -0.59
N ALA A 85 -12.22 5.63 -0.63
CA ALA A 85 -12.75 4.89 0.52
C ALA A 85 -11.80 4.96 1.71
N MET A 86 -10.50 4.78 1.47
CA MET A 86 -9.49 4.82 2.52
C MET A 86 -9.39 6.20 3.17
N PHE A 87 -9.40 7.25 2.36
CA PHE A 87 -9.34 8.63 2.87
C PHE A 87 -10.59 8.97 3.67
N ARG A 88 -11.77 8.58 3.18
CA ARG A 88 -13.02 8.80 3.90
C ARG A 88 -13.03 8.07 5.24
N SER A 89 -12.57 6.83 5.26
CA SER A 89 -12.46 6.05 6.51
C SER A 89 -11.56 6.71 7.52
N SER A 90 -10.61 7.50 7.06
CA SER A 90 -9.67 8.21 7.92
C SER A 90 -10.12 9.65 8.24
N GLY A 91 -11.33 10.02 7.85
CA GLY A 91 -11.91 11.33 8.17
C GLY A 91 -11.64 12.43 7.17
N TYR A 92 -11.10 12.13 6.01
CA TYR A 92 -10.81 13.13 4.99
C TYR A 92 -11.95 13.20 3.98
N PRO A 93 -12.50 14.38 3.70
CA PRO A 93 -13.63 14.51 2.77
C PRO A 93 -13.24 14.38 1.30
N LYS A 94 -11.99 14.65 0.98
CA LYS A 94 -11.51 14.68 -0.40
C LYS A 94 -10.20 13.94 -0.56
N LEU A 95 -10.05 13.30 -1.72
CA LEU A 95 -8.79 12.70 -2.11
C LEU A 95 -7.83 13.80 -2.60
N PRO A 96 -6.64 13.94 -2.01
CA PRO A 96 -5.68 14.92 -2.49
C PRO A 96 -5.27 14.64 -3.94
N SER A 97 -5.08 15.70 -4.73
CA SER A 97 -4.77 15.55 -6.15
C SER A 97 -3.45 14.81 -6.39
N PHE A 98 -2.46 14.97 -5.52
CA PHE A 98 -1.19 14.26 -5.70
C PHE A 98 -1.37 12.74 -5.55
N VAL A 99 -2.34 12.30 -4.76
CA VAL A 99 -2.66 10.87 -4.61
C VAL A 99 -3.32 10.34 -5.87
N SER A 100 -4.30 11.07 -6.41
CA SER A 100 -4.93 10.72 -7.68
C SER A 100 -3.90 10.58 -8.79
N THR A 101 -3.00 11.55 -8.88
CA THR A 101 -1.93 11.56 -9.87
C THR A 101 -1.03 10.34 -9.73
N ALA A 102 -0.64 10.01 -8.49
CA ALA A 102 0.21 8.86 -8.23
C ALA A 102 -0.47 7.55 -8.65
N ILE A 103 -1.75 7.41 -8.35
CA ILE A 103 -2.52 6.21 -8.70
C ILE A 103 -2.63 6.06 -10.23
N LEU A 104 -2.96 7.13 -10.92
CA LEU A 104 -3.08 7.11 -12.37
C LEU A 104 -1.74 6.78 -13.02
N LYS A 105 -0.66 7.36 -12.51
CA LYS A 105 0.68 7.10 -13.00
C LYS A 105 1.09 5.63 -12.77
N ALA A 106 0.79 5.08 -11.60
CA ALA A 106 1.09 3.69 -11.27
C ALA A 106 0.33 2.72 -12.19
N ASN A 107 -0.96 2.98 -12.42
CA ASN A 107 -1.75 2.15 -13.32
C ASN A 107 -1.24 2.21 -14.75
N LYS A 108 -0.77 3.38 -15.19
CA LYS A 108 -0.21 3.56 -16.51
C LYS A 108 1.09 2.76 -16.67
N LYS A 109 1.96 2.77 -15.67
CA LYS A 109 3.20 1.99 -15.68
C LYS A 109 2.93 0.50 -15.76
N ARG A 110 1.90 0.05 -15.07
CA ARG A 110 1.49 -1.35 -15.04
C ARG A 110 1.04 -1.84 -16.42
N ILE A 111 0.25 -1.01 -17.12
CA ILE A 111 -0.29 -1.34 -18.45
C ILE A 111 0.75 -1.11 -19.53
N GLY A 112 1.47 -0.01 -19.44
CA GLY A 112 2.41 0.41 -20.49
C GLY A 112 3.71 -0.34 -20.51
N GLY A 113 3.93 -1.18 -19.55
CA GLY A 113 5.09 -1.92 -19.62
C GLY A 113 5.89 -2.33 -18.71
#